data_552673b4215effa676cd149f8a9f6a34
#
_entry.id   552673b4215effa676cd149f8a9f6a34
#
_cell.length_a   1.000
_cell.length_b   1.000
_cell.length_c   1.000
_cell.angle_alpha   90.00
_cell.angle_beta   90.00
_cell.angle_gamma   90.00
#
_symmetry.space_group_name_H-M   'P 1'
#
loop_
_entity.id
_entity.type
_entity.pdbx_description
1 polymer ?
#
loop_
_entity_poly.entity_id
_entity_poly.type
_entity_poly.pdbx_seq_one_letter_code
_entity_poly.pdbx_strand_id
1 'polypeptide(L)' 'MTELFEPNLEELEAMIKEIERQMEEADSFAEWKELQLQLDELLEKQKELLKNKEI' A
#
# COMPACT_ATOMS: atom_id res chain seq x y z
N MET A 1 -14.70 -21.29 7.50
CA MET A 1 -14.12 -20.45 7.82
C MET A 1 -13.96 -19.47 6.98
N THR A 2 -14.22 -18.52 7.02
CA THR A 2 -14.13 -17.62 6.22
C THR A 2 -13.13 -16.83 6.43
N GLU A 3 -12.40 -16.67 5.71
CA GLU A 3 -11.43 -15.94 5.88
C GLU A 3 -11.52 -14.75 5.21
N LEU A 4 -11.78 -13.75 5.66
CA LEU A 4 -11.67 -12.56 5.04
C LEU A 4 -10.29 -12.27 4.89
N PHE A 5 -9.79 -12.27 3.75
CA PHE A 5 -8.43 -11.98 3.57
C PHE A 5 -8.20 -10.53 3.72
N GLU A 6 -7.80 -10.09 4.82
CA GLU A 6 -7.48 -8.70 5.01
C GLU A 6 -6.04 -8.57 5.31
N PRO A 7 -5.28 -7.80 4.61
CA PRO A 7 -3.86 -7.62 4.89
C PRO A 7 -3.70 -6.91 6.22
N ASN A 8 -2.81 -7.39 7.04
CA ASN A 8 -2.57 -6.71 8.28
C ASN A 8 -1.55 -5.60 8.05
N LEU A 9 -1.21 -4.86 9.07
CA LEU A 9 -0.31 -3.73 8.92
C LEU A 9 1.06 -4.14 8.42
N GLU A 10 1.52 -5.28 8.85
CA GLU A 10 2.81 -5.74 8.39
C GLU A 10 2.83 -5.97 6.91
N GLU A 11 1.79 -6.59 6.40
CA GLU A 11 1.71 -6.84 4.99
C GLU A 11 1.57 -5.55 4.21
N LEU A 12 0.79 -4.63 4.73
CA LEU A 12 0.64 -3.35 4.05
C LEU A 12 1.96 -2.63 3.98
N GLU A 13 2.71 -2.66 5.05
CA GLU A 13 4.00 -2.00 5.05
C GLU A 13 4.93 -2.62 4.03
N ALA A 14 4.91 -3.93 3.92
CA ALA A 14 5.75 -4.60 2.94
C ALA A 14 5.35 -4.20 1.53
N MET A 15 4.05 -4.12 1.27
CA MET A 15 3.61 -3.74 -0.05
C MET A 15 4.00 -2.30 -0.35
N ILE A 16 3.87 -1.42 0.63
CA ILE A 16 4.23 -0.04 0.42
C ILE A 16 5.72 0.06 0.09
N LYS A 17 6.54 -0.67 0.82
CA LYS A 17 7.96 -0.62 0.54
C LYS A 17 8.27 -1.15 -0.84
N GLU A 18 7.59 -2.20 -1.23
CA GLU A 18 7.83 -2.76 -2.54
C GLU A 18 7.49 -1.77 -3.62
N ILE A 19 6.37 -1.07 -3.49
CA ILE A 19 5.97 -0.11 -4.50
C ILE A 19 6.95 1.07 -4.51
N GLU A 20 7.39 1.50 -3.36
CA GLU A 20 8.35 2.58 -3.32
C GLU A 20 9.63 2.20 -4.04
N ARG A 21 10.04 0.95 -3.89
CA ARG A 21 11.23 0.51 -4.56
C ARG A 21 11.02 0.48 -6.06
N GLN A 22 9.84 0.03 -6.51
CA GLN A 22 9.57 0.01 -7.92
C GLN A 22 9.52 1.42 -8.48
N MET A 23 9.03 2.36 -7.69
CA MET A 23 8.98 3.73 -8.16
C MET A 23 10.39 4.27 -8.40
N GLU A 24 11.31 3.88 -7.58
CA GLU A 24 12.69 4.32 -7.76
C GLU A 24 13.28 3.74 -9.02
N GLU A 25 12.83 2.58 -9.43
CA GLU A 25 13.36 1.97 -10.62
C GLU A 25 12.53 2.26 -11.85
N ALA A 26 11.47 3.01 -11.71
CA ALA A 26 10.62 3.30 -12.85
C ALA A 26 11.37 4.12 -13.88
N ASP A 27 11.23 3.69 -15.12
CA ASP A 27 11.90 4.40 -16.18
C ASP A 27 11.10 5.51 -16.77
N SER A 28 9.82 5.48 -16.70
CA SER A 28 9.02 6.50 -17.34
C SER A 28 8.10 7.13 -16.30
N PHE A 29 7.69 8.34 -16.59
CA PHE A 29 6.82 9.05 -15.68
C PHE A 29 5.46 8.36 -15.59
N ALA A 30 4.99 7.80 -16.68
CA ALA A 30 3.70 7.12 -16.64
C ALA A 30 3.73 5.94 -15.70
N GLU A 31 4.81 5.19 -15.72
CA GLU A 31 4.94 4.08 -14.83
C GLU A 31 5.01 4.56 -13.39
N TRP A 32 5.79 5.59 -13.16
CA TRP A 32 5.93 6.12 -11.81
C TRP A 32 4.58 6.60 -11.30
N LYS A 33 3.79 7.23 -12.15
CA LYS A 33 2.52 7.74 -11.74
C LYS A 33 1.56 6.63 -11.37
N GLU A 34 1.57 5.55 -12.10
CA GLU A 34 0.73 4.44 -11.78
C GLU A 34 1.11 3.85 -10.43
N LEU A 35 2.38 3.72 -10.17
CA LEU A 35 2.83 3.21 -8.90
C LEU A 35 2.44 4.16 -7.77
N GLN A 36 2.48 5.46 -8.06
CA GLN A 36 2.10 6.42 -7.06
C GLN A 36 0.63 6.25 -6.69
N LEU A 37 -0.23 5.97 -7.65
CA LEU A 37 -1.63 5.76 -7.36
C LEU A 37 -1.82 4.54 -6.48
N GLN A 38 -1.09 3.49 -6.76
CA GLN A 38 -1.19 2.31 -5.95
C GLN A 38 -0.70 2.59 -4.52
N LEU A 39 0.36 3.36 -4.42
CA LEU A 39 0.89 3.69 -3.11
C LEU A 39 -0.14 4.49 -2.32
N ASP A 40 -0.81 5.41 -2.97
CA ASP A 40 -1.82 6.21 -2.30
C ASP A 40 -2.92 5.34 -1.74
N GLU A 41 -3.34 4.36 -2.50
CA GLU A 41 -4.39 3.49 -2.05
C GLU A 41 -3.94 2.69 -0.83
N LEU A 42 -2.72 2.21 -0.86
CA LEU A 42 -2.21 1.45 0.26
C LEU A 42 -2.08 2.32 1.51
N LEU A 43 -1.65 3.54 1.32
CA LEU A 43 -1.52 4.44 2.46
C LEU A 43 -2.88 4.73 3.08
N GLU A 44 -3.88 4.87 2.25
CA GLU A 44 -5.19 5.12 2.77
C GLU A 44 -5.70 3.92 3.54
N LYS A 45 -5.45 2.74 3.05
CA LYS A 45 -5.85 1.56 3.74
C LYS A 45 -5.16 1.47 5.08
N GLN A 46 -3.91 1.80 5.11
CA GLN A 46 -3.15 1.76 6.34
C GLN A 46 -3.76 2.74 7.36
N LYS A 47 -4.11 3.91 6.87
CA LYS A 47 -4.68 4.89 7.73
C LYS A 47 -5.98 4.39 8.30
N GLU A 48 -6.78 3.76 7.50
CA GLU A 48 -8.05 3.25 7.97
C GLU A 48 -7.87 2.18 9.02
N LEU A 49 -6.91 1.31 8.84
CA LEU A 49 -6.67 0.27 9.80
C LEU A 49 -6.23 0.86 11.14
N LEU A 50 -5.38 1.85 11.08
CA LEU A 50 -4.92 2.48 12.30
C LEU A 50 -6.05 3.20 13.01
N LYS A 51 -6.92 3.82 12.21
CA LYS A 51 -7.99 4.52 12.78
C LYS A 51 -8.96 3.57 13.47
N ASN A 52 -9.22 2.45 12.84
CA ASN A 52 -10.10 1.51 13.41
C ASN A 52 -9.60 0.97 14.73
N LYS A 53 -8.29 0.87 14.86
CA LYS A 53 -7.77 0.36 16.02
C LYS A 53 -7.92 1.28 17.17
N GLU A 54 -8.09 2.53 16.93
CA GLU A 54 -8.16 3.41 17.93
C GLU A 54 -9.45 3.51 18.47
N ILE A 55 -10.08 2.96 19.07
CA ILE A 55 -11.39 3.15 19.51
C ILE A 55 -11.43 3.72 20.79
#